data_8a416db08001621219d1e4b7b4c99f9a
#
_entry.id   8a416db08001621219d1e4b7b4c99f9a
#
_cell.length_a   1.000
_cell.length_b   1.000
_cell.length_c   1.000
_cell.angle_alpha   90.00
_cell.angle_beta   90.00
_cell.angle_gamma   90.00
#
_symmetry.space_group_name_H-M   'P 1'
#
loop_
_entity.id
_entity.type
_entity.pdbx_description
1 polymer ?
#
loop_
_entity_poly.entity_id
_entity_poly.type
_entity_poly.pdbx_seq_one_letter_code
_entity_poly.pdbx_strand_id
1 'polypeptide(L)'
;MLLENKSVAIIGGGPGGLTLAKLLQLKGVNVTLYERDFSKEARVQGGSLDMHEKSGLAALVQANLLEQFKANYLFGADRMVIVNENAEVLFSDHEDKPETDFGSEHFRPEIDRGTLRKILLESLEPGTVVWDSHFVSMEKQGIGWLLKFANGSTPYADLAIGADGANSKIRPYLSNIKPLYSGITMIEGNVYNSEKATPVVHALLKGGKIMAFGNEKNLLLGQKGGGDLGFYASFKAGKNWLASSGLNYRDNTQMLAWFKTAYGEWSNIWHELFENALPPFIPRQINYMPLDQTWEALSNLTIIGDAAHVMPPFAGEGANMAMLDALELSECLTSGQFISIKEAIASYESNMRKRAADATLESLENGEKMHSATALTDMM
;
A
#
# COMPACT_ATOMS: atom_id res chain seq x y z
N MET A 1 23.21 22.84 3.17
CA MET A 1 22.23 21.73 3.14
C MET A 1 22.95 20.44 2.75
N LEU A 2 22.67 19.28 3.36
CA LEU A 2 23.39 18.02 3.05
C LEU A 2 23.30 17.59 1.59
N LEU A 3 22.20 17.95 0.92
CA LEU A 3 21.90 17.60 -0.47
C LEU A 3 22.21 18.72 -1.48
N GLU A 4 22.90 19.77 -1.05
CA GLU A 4 23.32 20.86 -1.95
C GLU A 4 24.24 20.34 -3.06
N ASN A 5 23.94 20.67 -4.30
CA ASN A 5 24.66 20.21 -5.50
C ASN A 5 24.73 18.68 -5.65
N LYS A 6 23.81 17.93 -5.07
CA LYS A 6 23.71 16.48 -5.23
C LYS A 6 22.52 16.08 -6.09
N SER A 7 22.71 15.06 -6.91
CA SER A 7 21.64 14.39 -7.63
C SER A 7 21.00 13.29 -6.75
N VAL A 8 19.72 13.41 -6.53
CA VAL A 8 18.93 12.42 -5.76
C VAL A 8 18.04 11.65 -6.72
N ALA A 9 18.18 10.32 -6.74
CA ALA A 9 17.30 9.42 -7.50
C ALA A 9 16.36 8.68 -6.57
N ILE A 10 15.07 8.76 -6.84
CA ILE A 10 14.03 7.96 -6.19
C ILE A 10 13.58 6.89 -7.19
N ILE A 11 13.61 5.62 -6.81
CA ILE A 11 13.24 4.51 -7.70
C ILE A 11 11.90 3.94 -7.21
N GLY A 12 10.82 4.24 -7.95
CA GLY A 12 9.44 3.84 -7.68
C GLY A 12 8.50 5.02 -7.40
N GLY A 13 7.43 5.13 -8.20
CA GLY A 13 6.39 6.17 -8.15
C GLY A 13 5.13 5.72 -7.38
N GLY A 14 5.31 5.00 -6.28
CA GLY A 14 4.25 4.73 -5.29
C GLY A 14 4.00 5.93 -4.36
N PRO A 15 3.02 5.84 -3.43
CA PRO A 15 2.69 6.93 -2.51
C PRO A 15 3.92 7.49 -1.78
N GLY A 16 4.77 6.63 -1.20
CA GLY A 16 5.98 7.08 -0.51
C GLY A 16 6.98 7.79 -1.41
N GLY A 17 7.29 7.23 -2.60
CA GLY A 17 8.26 7.83 -3.52
C GLY A 17 7.82 9.18 -4.07
N LEU A 18 6.54 9.31 -4.45
CA LEU A 18 5.96 10.59 -4.93
C LEU A 18 5.91 11.63 -3.81
N THR A 19 5.52 11.23 -2.60
CA THR A 19 5.51 12.12 -1.42
C THR A 19 6.92 12.62 -1.11
N LEU A 20 7.91 11.73 -1.12
CA LEU A 20 9.31 12.11 -0.88
C LEU A 20 9.82 13.07 -1.96
N ALA A 21 9.53 12.81 -3.22
CA ALA A 21 9.91 13.73 -4.31
C ALA A 21 9.34 15.13 -4.09
N LYS A 22 8.05 15.23 -3.72
CA LYS A 22 7.40 16.51 -3.42
C LYS A 22 8.05 17.21 -2.23
N LEU A 23 8.27 16.52 -1.12
CA LEU A 23 8.86 17.10 0.08
C LEU A 23 10.29 17.61 -0.17
N LEU A 24 11.09 16.86 -0.92
CA LEU A 24 12.45 17.28 -1.29
C LEU A 24 12.44 18.49 -2.23
N GLN A 25 11.55 18.55 -3.21
CA GLN A 25 11.38 19.72 -4.10
C GLN A 25 11.00 20.99 -3.32
N LEU A 26 10.11 20.89 -2.33
CA LEU A 26 9.77 22.01 -1.45
C LEU A 26 10.97 22.57 -0.66
N LYS A 27 12.04 21.79 -0.53
CA LYS A 27 13.31 22.18 0.11
C LYS A 27 14.39 22.57 -0.92
N GLY A 28 14.03 22.66 -2.21
CA GLY A 28 14.97 23.03 -3.28
C GLY A 28 15.97 21.96 -3.66
N VAL A 29 15.71 20.69 -3.34
CA VAL A 29 16.58 19.55 -3.69
C VAL A 29 16.33 19.14 -5.15
N ASN A 30 17.41 18.93 -5.90
CA ASN A 30 17.34 18.36 -7.26
C ASN A 30 17.04 16.85 -7.17
N VAL A 31 15.82 16.45 -7.48
CA VAL A 31 15.33 15.08 -7.40
C VAL A 31 14.79 14.59 -8.74
N THR A 32 15.15 13.36 -9.10
CA THR A 32 14.55 12.63 -10.24
C THR A 32 13.91 11.36 -9.73
N LEU A 33 12.65 11.11 -10.11
CA LEU A 33 11.91 9.91 -9.77
C LEU A 33 11.81 9.01 -11.01
N TYR A 34 12.23 7.77 -10.89
CA TYR A 34 12.18 6.75 -11.94
C TYR A 34 11.02 5.78 -11.69
N GLU A 35 10.06 5.76 -12.61
CA GLU A 35 8.88 4.90 -12.50
C GLU A 35 8.83 3.91 -13.68
N ARG A 36 8.52 2.65 -13.36
CA ARG A 36 8.45 1.55 -14.35
C ARG A 36 7.25 1.63 -15.28
N ASP A 37 6.16 2.27 -14.86
CA ASP A 37 4.98 2.45 -15.70
C ASP A 37 5.35 3.30 -16.92
N PHE A 38 4.68 3.07 -18.06
CA PHE A 38 4.95 3.81 -19.30
C PHE A 38 4.46 5.26 -19.25
N SER A 39 3.44 5.54 -18.47
CA SER A 39 2.86 6.87 -18.29
C SER A 39 2.05 6.97 -17.01
N LYS A 40 1.57 8.15 -16.69
CA LYS A 40 0.73 8.41 -15.51
C LYS A 40 -0.61 7.67 -15.53
N GLU A 41 -1.11 7.30 -16.73
CA GLU A 41 -2.36 6.60 -16.95
C GLU A 41 -2.23 5.07 -16.86
N ALA A 42 -1.01 4.52 -16.87
CA ALA A 42 -0.76 3.08 -16.99
C ALA A 42 -1.27 2.26 -15.80
N ARG A 43 -1.40 2.88 -14.62
CA ARG A 43 -1.79 2.17 -13.40
C ARG A 43 -3.22 2.53 -12.98
N VAL A 44 -4.14 1.60 -13.17
CA VAL A 44 -5.50 1.63 -12.62
C VAL A 44 -5.62 0.45 -11.66
N GLN A 45 -5.14 0.55 -10.41
CA GLN A 45 -5.16 -0.61 -9.52
C GLN A 45 -5.21 -0.28 -8.03
N GLY A 46 -5.84 -1.19 -7.29
CA GLY A 46 -5.92 -1.24 -5.84
C GLY A 46 -7.25 -0.73 -5.31
N GLY A 47 -7.54 -1.11 -4.05
CA GLY A 47 -8.64 -0.55 -3.27
C GLY A 47 -8.36 0.88 -2.85
N SER A 48 -9.31 1.47 -2.15
CA SER A 48 -9.11 2.72 -1.42
C SER A 48 -8.00 2.59 -0.38
N LEU A 49 -7.51 3.72 0.07
CA LEU A 49 -6.53 3.84 1.14
C LEU A 49 -7.13 4.70 2.24
N ASP A 50 -7.16 4.17 3.45
CA ASP A 50 -7.44 4.96 4.64
C ASP A 50 -6.20 5.77 5.05
N MET A 51 -6.37 7.08 5.28
CA MET A 51 -5.26 7.96 5.65
C MET A 51 -5.32 8.28 7.14
N HIS A 52 -4.21 8.03 7.83
CA HIS A 52 -4.12 8.23 9.26
C HIS A 52 -3.52 9.61 9.59
N GLU A 53 -4.02 10.25 10.66
CA GLU A 53 -3.65 11.60 11.04
C GLU A 53 -2.14 11.78 11.23
N LYS A 54 -1.50 10.87 11.98
CA LYS A 54 -0.08 10.97 12.37
C LYS A 54 0.91 10.47 11.31
N SER A 55 0.42 10.00 10.15
CA SER A 55 1.26 9.44 9.10
C SER A 55 0.89 9.97 7.71
N GLY A 56 -0.03 9.35 7.00
CA GLY A 56 -0.39 9.77 5.63
C GLY A 56 -0.90 11.20 5.55
N LEU A 57 -1.83 11.61 6.46
CA LEU A 57 -2.33 12.98 6.49
C LEU A 57 -1.24 13.97 6.93
N ALA A 58 -0.40 13.64 7.91
CA ALA A 58 0.72 14.49 8.31
C ALA A 58 1.68 14.75 7.14
N ALA A 59 1.99 13.72 6.34
CA ALA A 59 2.81 13.86 5.14
C ALA A 59 2.16 14.75 4.08
N LEU A 60 0.83 14.63 3.88
CA LEU A 60 0.08 15.50 2.97
C LEU A 60 0.04 16.96 3.43
N VAL A 61 -0.06 17.21 4.75
CA VAL A 61 0.06 18.55 5.32
C VAL A 61 1.41 19.17 4.98
N GLN A 62 2.51 18.45 5.24
CA GLN A 62 3.86 18.94 4.96
C GLN A 62 4.16 19.09 3.46
N ALA A 63 3.49 18.29 2.63
CA ALA A 63 3.55 18.42 1.17
C ALA A 63 2.68 19.56 0.61
N ASN A 64 1.90 20.29 1.44
CA ASN A 64 0.90 21.28 1.05
C ASN A 64 -0.22 20.69 0.15
N LEU A 65 -0.65 19.45 0.41
CA LEU A 65 -1.62 18.71 -0.40
C LEU A 65 -2.90 18.32 0.36
N LEU A 66 -3.04 18.73 1.62
CA LEU A 66 -4.20 18.34 2.43
C LEU A 66 -5.53 18.84 1.84
N GLU A 67 -5.58 20.05 1.31
CA GLU A 67 -6.82 20.61 0.72
C GLU A 67 -7.20 19.90 -0.58
N GLN A 68 -6.21 19.50 -1.40
CA GLN A 68 -6.46 18.67 -2.58
C GLN A 68 -6.95 17.26 -2.19
N PHE A 69 -6.43 16.71 -1.09
CA PHE A 69 -6.92 15.46 -0.53
C PHE A 69 -8.38 15.59 -0.07
N LYS A 70 -8.71 16.62 0.74
CA LYS A 70 -10.07 16.88 1.23
C LYS A 70 -11.09 17.09 0.10
N ALA A 71 -10.66 17.65 -1.03
CA ALA A 71 -11.52 17.83 -2.19
C ALA A 71 -11.80 16.54 -2.98
N ASN A 72 -11.08 15.44 -2.68
CA ASN A 72 -11.10 14.21 -3.48
C ASN A 72 -11.25 12.92 -2.66
N TYR A 73 -11.34 12.98 -1.33
CA TYR A 73 -11.55 11.78 -0.52
C TYR A 73 -12.95 11.19 -0.75
N LEU A 74 -13.11 9.93 -0.47
CA LEU A 74 -14.37 9.20 -0.63
C LEU A 74 -15.21 9.38 0.64
N PHE A 75 -16.14 10.33 0.60
CA PHE A 75 -17.04 10.62 1.71
C PHE A 75 -17.84 9.38 2.11
N GLY A 76 -17.81 9.02 3.40
CA GLY A 76 -18.53 7.88 3.96
C GLY A 76 -17.93 6.50 3.66
N ALA A 77 -16.85 6.42 2.85
CA ALA A 77 -16.20 5.15 2.54
C ALA A 77 -15.39 4.57 3.73
N ASP A 78 -15.17 5.36 4.76
CA ASP A 78 -14.57 4.94 6.03
C ASP A 78 -15.55 4.21 6.95
N ARG A 79 -16.87 4.24 6.64
CA ARG A 79 -17.91 3.53 7.39
C ARG A 79 -17.86 2.04 7.14
N MET A 80 -18.18 1.27 8.18
CA MET A 80 -17.98 -0.18 8.16
C MET A 80 -19.20 -0.96 8.59
N VAL A 81 -19.41 -2.11 7.94
CA VAL A 81 -20.35 -3.15 8.34
C VAL A 81 -19.57 -4.44 8.61
N ILE A 82 -19.79 -5.04 9.78
CA ILE A 82 -19.30 -6.39 10.11
C ILE A 82 -20.44 -7.38 9.96
N VAL A 83 -20.20 -8.45 9.24
CA VAL A 83 -21.19 -9.50 8.97
C VAL A 83 -20.57 -10.89 9.18
N ASN A 84 -21.45 -11.89 9.42
CA ASN A 84 -21.04 -13.29 9.38
C ASN A 84 -21.03 -13.83 7.93
N GLU A 85 -20.68 -15.10 7.76
CA GLU A 85 -20.66 -15.81 6.48
C GLU A 85 -22.02 -15.84 5.77
N ASN A 86 -23.12 -15.71 6.53
CA ASN A 86 -24.50 -15.65 6.01
C ASN A 86 -24.94 -14.24 5.62
N ALA A 87 -24.03 -13.24 5.74
CA ALA A 87 -24.30 -11.82 5.53
C ALA A 87 -25.30 -11.21 6.55
N GLU A 88 -25.44 -11.82 7.71
CA GLU A 88 -26.18 -11.22 8.82
C GLU A 88 -25.34 -10.10 9.43
N VAL A 89 -25.91 -8.90 9.51
CA VAL A 89 -25.23 -7.71 10.05
C VAL A 89 -25.13 -7.83 11.56
N LEU A 90 -23.90 -7.81 12.07
CA LEU A 90 -23.59 -7.89 13.50
C LEU A 90 -23.20 -6.52 14.08
N PHE A 91 -22.56 -5.69 13.25
CA PHE A 91 -22.16 -4.32 13.59
C PHE A 91 -22.26 -3.41 12.38
N SER A 92 -22.62 -2.16 12.61
CA SER A 92 -22.57 -1.09 11.61
C SER A 92 -22.37 0.26 12.30
N ASP A 93 -21.42 1.06 11.81
CA ASP A 93 -21.17 2.42 12.29
C ASP A 93 -21.77 3.50 11.37
N HIS A 94 -22.59 3.10 10.39
CA HIS A 94 -23.14 4.01 9.39
C HIS A 94 -24.03 5.13 9.95
N GLU A 95 -24.70 4.90 11.08
CA GLU A 95 -25.62 5.86 11.69
C GLU A 95 -24.94 6.72 12.77
N ASP A 96 -23.88 6.19 13.39
CA ASP A 96 -23.25 6.80 14.58
C ASP A 96 -22.01 7.64 14.26
N LYS A 97 -21.41 7.47 13.08
CA LYS A 97 -20.15 8.11 12.73
C LYS A 97 -20.38 9.53 12.21
N PRO A 98 -19.72 10.56 12.77
CA PRO A 98 -19.83 11.93 12.28
C PRO A 98 -19.39 12.02 10.82
N GLU A 99 -19.96 12.98 10.09
CA GLU A 99 -19.75 13.08 8.63
C GLU A 99 -18.32 13.41 8.24
N THR A 100 -17.59 14.23 9.03
CA THR A 100 -16.18 14.58 8.81
C THR A 100 -15.55 15.05 10.12
N ASP A 101 -14.36 14.55 10.43
CA ASP A 101 -13.59 15.03 11.57
C ASP A 101 -12.08 14.94 11.31
N PHE A 102 -11.58 15.77 10.40
CA PHE A 102 -10.15 15.86 10.08
C PHE A 102 -9.25 16.30 11.26
N GLY A 103 -9.81 16.59 12.42
CA GLY A 103 -9.09 16.89 13.65
C GLY A 103 -9.03 15.72 14.63
N SER A 104 -9.67 14.59 14.31
CA SER A 104 -9.71 13.40 15.16
C SER A 104 -8.74 12.33 14.71
N GLU A 105 -7.96 11.79 15.62
CA GLU A 105 -7.06 10.65 15.35
C GLU A 105 -7.82 9.35 15.01
N HIS A 106 -9.13 9.31 15.26
CA HIS A 106 -10.00 8.19 14.94
C HIS A 106 -10.64 8.31 13.55
N PHE A 107 -10.57 9.50 12.92
CA PHE A 107 -11.05 9.68 11.57
C PHE A 107 -10.01 9.21 10.56
N ARG A 108 -10.39 8.22 9.77
CA ARG A 108 -9.54 7.59 8.75
C ARG A 108 -10.18 7.75 7.37
N PRO A 109 -10.12 8.97 6.78
CA PRO A 109 -10.74 9.23 5.49
C PRO A 109 -10.13 8.37 4.40
N GLU A 110 -11.00 7.80 3.56
CA GLU A 110 -10.61 6.96 2.43
C GLU A 110 -10.36 7.79 1.18
N ILE A 111 -9.36 7.41 0.41
CA ILE A 111 -9.15 7.96 -0.93
C ILE A 111 -8.88 6.82 -1.93
N ASP A 112 -9.39 6.97 -3.15
CA ASP A 112 -9.01 6.07 -4.23
C ASP A 112 -7.52 6.18 -4.51
N ARG A 113 -6.85 5.03 -4.64
CA ARG A 113 -5.39 4.96 -4.83
C ARG A 113 -4.92 5.70 -6.08
N GLY A 114 -5.69 5.63 -7.16
CA GLY A 114 -5.39 6.35 -8.39
C GLY A 114 -5.52 7.87 -8.21
N THR A 115 -6.52 8.30 -7.47
CA THR A 115 -6.76 9.70 -7.13
C THR A 115 -5.63 10.27 -6.26
N LEU A 116 -5.21 9.56 -5.21
CA LEU A 116 -4.05 9.97 -4.40
C LEU A 116 -2.79 10.08 -5.26
N ARG A 117 -2.52 9.07 -6.11
CA ARG A 117 -1.39 9.10 -7.03
C ARG A 117 -1.44 10.29 -7.97
N LYS A 118 -2.62 10.63 -8.51
CA LYS A 118 -2.82 11.79 -9.38
C LYS A 118 -2.49 13.09 -8.66
N ILE A 119 -3.01 13.29 -7.44
CA ILE A 119 -2.72 14.48 -6.61
C ILE A 119 -1.20 14.63 -6.41
N LEU A 120 -0.52 13.56 -6.03
CA LEU A 120 0.92 13.57 -5.81
C LEU A 120 1.70 13.86 -7.09
N LEU A 121 1.36 13.23 -8.22
CA LEU A 121 2.00 13.45 -9.51
C LEU A 121 1.83 14.88 -10.02
N GLU A 122 0.61 15.42 -9.95
CA GLU A 122 0.31 16.79 -10.42
C GLU A 122 0.96 17.87 -9.55
N SER A 123 1.39 17.53 -8.34
CA SER A 123 2.10 18.44 -7.44
C SER A 123 3.58 18.59 -7.75
N LEU A 124 4.17 17.69 -8.54
CA LEU A 124 5.59 17.68 -8.88
C LEU A 124 5.89 18.65 -10.01
N GLU A 125 7.12 19.15 -10.03
CA GLU A 125 7.62 19.95 -11.15
C GLU A 125 7.64 19.13 -12.44
N PRO A 126 7.37 19.75 -13.61
CA PRO A 126 7.45 19.06 -14.89
C PRO A 126 8.83 18.42 -15.12
N GLY A 127 8.83 17.18 -15.59
CA GLY A 127 10.08 16.45 -15.87
C GLY A 127 10.70 15.74 -14.67
N THR A 128 10.13 15.87 -13.47
CA THR A 128 10.62 15.15 -12.29
C THR A 128 10.50 13.62 -12.43
N VAL A 129 9.42 13.14 -13.05
CA VAL A 129 9.17 11.70 -13.23
C VAL A 129 9.66 11.24 -14.59
N VAL A 130 10.56 10.27 -14.58
CA VAL A 130 11.06 9.57 -15.76
C VAL A 130 10.34 8.22 -15.84
N TRP A 131 9.42 8.13 -16.79
CA TRP A 131 8.59 6.96 -17.05
C TRP A 131 9.38 5.85 -17.78
N ASP A 132 8.77 4.65 -17.88
CA ASP A 132 9.38 3.46 -18.54
C ASP A 132 10.76 3.11 -17.97
N SER A 133 10.92 3.35 -16.67
CA SER A 133 12.19 3.18 -15.97
C SER A 133 12.16 1.95 -15.06
N HIS A 134 12.04 0.76 -15.67
CA HIS A 134 12.09 -0.50 -14.92
C HIS A 134 13.51 -0.77 -14.44
N PHE A 135 13.74 -0.60 -13.13
CA PHE A 135 15.06 -0.80 -12.52
C PHE A 135 15.55 -2.25 -12.67
N VAL A 136 16.79 -2.42 -13.11
CA VAL A 136 17.43 -3.72 -13.31
C VAL A 136 18.51 -3.96 -12.26
N SER A 137 19.49 -3.05 -12.15
CA SER A 137 20.62 -3.15 -11.24
C SER A 137 21.27 -1.78 -11.04
N MET A 138 22.20 -1.68 -10.11
CA MET A 138 23.08 -0.53 -9.98
C MET A 138 24.50 -0.95 -9.61
N GLU A 139 25.48 -0.10 -9.92
CA GLU A 139 26.88 -0.31 -9.57
C GLU A 139 27.47 0.97 -8.99
N LYS A 140 28.46 0.83 -8.10
CA LYS A 140 29.14 1.97 -7.50
C LYS A 140 29.93 2.73 -8.57
N GLN A 141 29.77 4.06 -8.59
CA GLN A 141 30.54 4.95 -9.43
C GLN A 141 30.97 6.17 -8.62
N GLY A 142 32.24 6.32 -8.31
CA GLY A 142 32.72 7.35 -7.41
C GLY A 142 32.08 7.23 -6.01
N ILE A 143 31.44 8.30 -5.55
CA ILE A 143 30.73 8.34 -4.25
C ILE A 143 29.27 7.92 -4.34
N GLY A 144 28.73 7.76 -5.56
CA GLY A 144 27.32 7.46 -5.82
C GLY A 144 27.11 6.16 -6.56
N TRP A 145 26.06 6.12 -7.35
CA TRP A 145 25.56 4.94 -8.05
C TRP A 145 25.27 5.23 -9.52
N LEU A 146 25.68 4.34 -10.40
CA LEU A 146 25.19 4.26 -11.77
C LEU A 146 23.99 3.30 -11.78
N LEU A 147 22.80 3.83 -12.02
CA LEU A 147 21.56 3.07 -12.07
C LEU A 147 21.38 2.47 -13.48
N LYS A 148 20.88 1.25 -13.59
CA LYS A 148 20.63 0.58 -14.88
C LYS A 148 19.16 0.24 -15.01
N PHE A 149 18.53 0.72 -16.07
CA PHE A 149 17.11 0.48 -16.38
C PHE A 149 16.93 -0.39 -17.62
N ALA A 150 15.79 -1.08 -17.71
CA ALA A 150 15.49 -1.99 -18.83
C ALA A 150 15.40 -1.29 -20.20
N ASN A 151 15.08 0.01 -20.20
CA ASN A 151 15.06 0.86 -21.40
C ASN A 151 16.47 1.23 -21.90
N GLY A 152 17.54 0.74 -21.24
CA GLY A 152 18.93 0.99 -21.58
C GLY A 152 19.53 2.25 -20.97
N SER A 153 18.74 3.10 -20.29
CA SER A 153 19.28 4.29 -19.63
C SER A 153 20.12 3.94 -18.40
N THR A 154 21.17 4.75 -18.17
CA THR A 154 22.15 4.54 -17.10
C THR A 154 22.51 5.85 -16.39
N PRO A 155 21.56 6.52 -15.71
CA PRO A 155 21.84 7.76 -15.00
C PRO A 155 22.70 7.53 -13.76
N TYR A 156 23.47 8.56 -13.39
CA TYR A 156 24.20 8.63 -12.13
C TYR A 156 23.37 9.35 -11.06
N ALA A 157 23.50 8.90 -9.80
CA ALA A 157 22.97 9.58 -8.65
C ALA A 157 23.97 9.58 -7.48
N ASP A 158 24.10 10.71 -6.78
CA ASP A 158 24.88 10.81 -5.55
C ASP A 158 24.20 10.06 -4.39
N LEU A 159 22.86 10.08 -4.37
CA LEU A 159 22.01 9.37 -3.41
C LEU A 159 20.90 8.66 -4.17
N ALA A 160 20.80 7.34 -4.01
CA ALA A 160 19.68 6.53 -4.49
C ALA A 160 18.73 6.19 -3.32
N ILE A 161 17.43 6.28 -3.57
CA ILE A 161 16.39 5.96 -2.58
C ILE A 161 15.43 4.95 -3.20
N GLY A 162 15.43 3.73 -2.67
CA GLY A 162 14.52 2.68 -3.13
C GLY A 162 13.12 2.84 -2.56
N ALA A 163 12.15 3.05 -3.44
CA ALA A 163 10.71 3.08 -3.17
C ALA A 163 9.97 2.09 -4.09
N ASP A 164 10.67 1.02 -4.50
CA ASP A 164 10.28 0.07 -5.55
C ASP A 164 9.38 -1.08 -5.05
N GLY A 165 8.88 -0.96 -3.81
CA GLY A 165 7.81 -1.78 -3.27
C GLY A 165 8.27 -3.15 -2.74
N ALA A 166 7.29 -4.01 -2.42
CA ALA A 166 7.49 -5.29 -1.73
C ALA A 166 8.53 -6.22 -2.38
N ASN A 167 8.63 -6.20 -3.71
CA ASN A 167 9.60 -6.99 -4.49
C ASN A 167 10.85 -6.18 -4.84
N SER A 168 11.30 -5.31 -3.94
CA SER A 168 12.43 -4.40 -4.15
C SER A 168 13.66 -5.11 -4.70
N LYS A 169 14.17 -4.57 -5.80
CA LYS A 169 15.49 -4.95 -6.37
C LYS A 169 16.62 -4.10 -5.77
N ILE A 170 16.28 -3.06 -5.02
CA ILE A 170 17.24 -2.19 -4.34
C ILE A 170 17.61 -2.71 -2.95
N ARG A 171 16.64 -3.29 -2.22
CA ARG A 171 16.88 -3.87 -0.88
C ARG A 171 18.13 -4.76 -0.80
N PRO A 172 18.43 -5.67 -1.77
CA PRO A 172 19.63 -6.53 -1.71
C PRO A 172 20.97 -5.79 -1.65
N TYR A 173 21.02 -4.51 -2.02
CA TYR A 173 22.23 -3.70 -1.89
C TYR A 173 22.48 -3.17 -0.46
N LEU A 174 21.46 -3.24 0.39
CA LEU A 174 21.52 -2.86 1.80
C LEU A 174 21.52 -4.07 2.73
N SER A 175 20.68 -5.07 2.43
CA SER A 175 20.45 -6.22 3.31
C SER A 175 20.09 -7.47 2.52
N ASN A 176 20.58 -8.63 2.98
CA ASN A 176 20.21 -9.94 2.44
C ASN A 176 18.94 -10.51 3.09
N ILE A 177 18.32 -9.79 4.01
CA ILE A 177 17.08 -10.20 4.71
C ILE A 177 15.94 -10.23 3.69
N LYS A 178 15.19 -11.33 3.70
CA LYS A 178 14.09 -11.57 2.76
C LYS A 178 12.75 -11.53 3.50
N PRO A 179 11.67 -11.12 2.82
CA PRO A 179 10.33 -11.23 3.37
C PRO A 179 9.97 -12.68 3.72
N LEU A 180 9.20 -12.83 4.80
CA LEU A 180 8.63 -14.08 5.27
C LEU A 180 7.16 -14.15 4.84
N TYR A 181 6.68 -15.35 4.57
CA TYR A 181 5.26 -15.59 4.28
C TYR A 181 4.48 -15.73 5.60
N SER A 182 3.36 -14.99 5.74
CA SER A 182 2.54 -14.95 6.96
C SER A 182 1.65 -16.18 7.16
N GLY A 183 1.54 -17.06 6.17
CA GLY A 183 0.55 -18.15 6.19
C GLY A 183 -0.78 -17.80 5.55
N ILE A 184 -0.97 -16.53 5.15
CA ILE A 184 -2.23 -16.03 4.60
C ILE A 184 -2.07 -15.71 3.11
N THR A 185 -3.05 -16.13 2.33
CA THR A 185 -3.20 -15.80 0.89
C THR A 185 -4.52 -15.08 0.67
N MET A 186 -4.51 -14.10 -0.24
CA MET A 186 -5.70 -13.37 -0.68
C MET A 186 -5.90 -13.51 -2.17
N ILE A 187 -7.15 -13.52 -2.60
CA ILE A 187 -7.55 -13.34 -4.00
C ILE A 187 -8.26 -11.98 -4.10
N GLU A 188 -7.63 -11.03 -4.79
CA GLU A 188 -8.23 -9.72 -5.08
C GLU A 188 -9.09 -9.79 -6.33
N GLY A 189 -10.28 -9.20 -6.26
CA GLY A 189 -11.17 -8.99 -7.40
C GLY A 189 -11.74 -7.57 -7.41
N ASN A 190 -12.22 -7.14 -8.58
CA ASN A 190 -12.83 -5.83 -8.76
C ASN A 190 -14.12 -5.98 -9.56
N VAL A 191 -15.19 -5.34 -9.09
CA VAL A 191 -16.49 -5.27 -9.77
C VAL A 191 -16.74 -3.82 -10.18
N TYR A 192 -16.97 -3.59 -11.46
CA TYR A 192 -17.30 -2.26 -11.99
C TYR A 192 -18.82 -2.06 -11.98
N ASN A 193 -19.24 -0.82 -11.68
CA ASN A 193 -20.66 -0.48 -11.55
C ASN A 193 -21.40 -1.45 -10.61
N SER A 194 -20.95 -1.53 -9.37
CA SER A 194 -21.36 -2.53 -8.37
C SER A 194 -22.87 -2.49 -8.08
N GLU A 195 -23.51 -1.32 -8.14
CA GLU A 195 -24.95 -1.18 -7.98
C GLU A 195 -25.75 -2.08 -8.95
N LYS A 196 -25.29 -2.16 -10.19
CA LYS A 196 -25.94 -2.96 -11.23
C LYS A 196 -25.43 -4.40 -11.25
N ALA A 197 -24.11 -4.60 -11.06
CA ALA A 197 -23.47 -5.89 -11.22
C ALA A 197 -23.64 -6.80 -9.98
N THR A 198 -23.64 -6.20 -8.78
CA THR A 198 -23.74 -6.92 -7.49
C THR A 198 -24.74 -6.22 -6.57
N PRO A 199 -26.05 -6.15 -6.95
CA PRO A 199 -27.03 -5.31 -6.26
C PRO A 199 -27.22 -5.67 -4.79
N VAL A 200 -27.15 -6.95 -4.44
CA VAL A 200 -27.33 -7.40 -3.04
C VAL A 200 -26.13 -6.99 -2.19
N VAL A 201 -24.91 -7.24 -2.67
CA VAL A 201 -23.68 -6.87 -1.97
C VAL A 201 -23.53 -5.34 -1.93
N HIS A 202 -23.85 -4.64 -3.02
CA HIS A 202 -23.83 -3.17 -3.07
C HIS A 202 -24.76 -2.54 -2.03
N ALA A 203 -26.00 -3.06 -1.89
CA ALA A 203 -26.94 -2.59 -0.89
C ALA A 203 -26.44 -2.81 0.54
N LEU A 204 -25.72 -3.91 0.78
CA LEU A 204 -25.11 -4.20 2.07
C LEU A 204 -23.91 -3.29 2.38
N LEU A 205 -23.12 -2.95 1.34
CA LEU A 205 -21.92 -2.10 1.43
C LEU A 205 -22.24 -0.65 1.85
N LYS A 206 -23.38 -0.12 1.45
CA LYS A 206 -23.84 1.25 1.77
C LYS A 206 -22.82 2.35 1.48
N GLY A 207 -21.96 2.16 0.47
CA GLY A 207 -20.90 3.10 0.11
C GLY A 207 -19.64 3.06 0.99
N GLY A 208 -19.58 2.16 1.98
CA GLY A 208 -18.48 2.01 2.93
C GLY A 208 -17.64 0.75 2.69
N LYS A 209 -17.41 0.01 3.78
CA LYS A 209 -16.65 -1.25 3.82
C LYS A 209 -17.50 -2.38 4.39
N ILE A 210 -17.23 -3.60 3.96
CA ILE A 210 -17.75 -4.81 4.59
C ILE A 210 -16.56 -5.65 5.05
N MET A 211 -16.63 -6.12 6.29
CA MET A 211 -15.79 -7.18 6.82
C MET A 211 -16.67 -8.39 7.13
N ALA A 212 -16.60 -9.42 6.29
CA ALA A 212 -17.33 -10.66 6.47
C ALA A 212 -16.40 -11.75 7.00
N PHE A 213 -16.80 -12.41 8.10
CA PHE A 213 -16.01 -13.45 8.76
C PHE A 213 -16.80 -14.74 8.90
N GLY A 214 -16.11 -15.87 8.76
CA GLY A 214 -16.66 -17.20 8.99
C GLY A 214 -15.65 -18.29 8.63
N ASN A 215 -15.67 -19.38 9.40
CA ASN A 215 -14.87 -20.58 9.11
C ASN A 215 -13.37 -20.30 8.85
N GLU A 216 -12.75 -19.46 9.70
CA GLU A 216 -11.35 -19.05 9.61
C GLU A 216 -10.97 -18.38 8.27
N LYS A 217 -11.94 -17.79 7.60
CA LYS A 217 -11.80 -17.04 6.34
C LYS A 217 -12.51 -15.70 6.44
N ASN A 218 -12.15 -14.79 5.54
CA ASN A 218 -12.86 -13.53 5.46
C ASN A 218 -13.01 -13.03 4.02
N LEU A 219 -14.00 -12.16 3.83
CA LEU A 219 -14.14 -11.29 2.67
C LEU A 219 -14.06 -9.86 3.15
N LEU A 220 -13.11 -9.12 2.60
CA LEU A 220 -12.96 -7.68 2.85
C LEU A 220 -13.37 -6.94 1.59
N LEU A 221 -14.35 -6.06 1.70
CA LEU A 221 -14.87 -5.31 0.57
C LEU A 221 -14.81 -3.82 0.86
N GLY A 222 -14.62 -3.02 -0.17
CA GLY A 222 -14.63 -1.56 -0.05
C GLY A 222 -15.17 -0.88 -1.30
N GLN A 223 -15.91 0.21 -1.08
CA GLN A 223 -16.33 1.10 -2.14
C GLN A 223 -15.10 1.75 -2.78
N LYS A 224 -15.13 1.86 -4.10
CA LYS A 224 -14.14 2.58 -4.90
C LYS A 224 -14.79 3.76 -5.59
N GLY A 225 -13.97 4.66 -6.13
CA GLY A 225 -14.45 5.75 -6.96
C GLY A 225 -15.29 5.26 -8.15
N GLY A 226 -16.25 6.08 -8.58
CA GLY A 226 -17.07 5.78 -9.75
C GLY A 226 -18.17 4.71 -9.56
N GLY A 227 -18.44 4.26 -8.32
CA GLY A 227 -19.44 3.23 -8.04
C GLY A 227 -18.90 1.80 -8.19
N ASP A 228 -17.59 1.65 -8.28
CA ASP A 228 -16.91 0.36 -8.34
C ASP A 228 -16.72 -0.22 -6.93
N LEU A 229 -16.44 -1.52 -6.86
CA LEU A 229 -16.18 -2.27 -5.64
C LEU A 229 -14.91 -3.11 -5.80
N GLY A 230 -14.03 -3.05 -4.79
CA GLY A 230 -12.92 -3.97 -4.64
C GLY A 230 -13.18 -4.98 -3.54
N PHE A 231 -12.71 -6.22 -3.70
CA PHE A 231 -12.82 -7.24 -2.66
C PHE A 231 -11.58 -8.12 -2.57
N TYR A 232 -11.40 -8.70 -1.40
CA TYR A 232 -10.34 -9.66 -1.08
C TYR A 232 -10.96 -10.87 -0.41
N ALA A 233 -10.83 -12.06 -1.03
CA ALA A 233 -11.11 -13.33 -0.39
C ALA A 233 -9.83 -13.83 0.28
N SER A 234 -9.81 -13.90 1.60
CA SER A 234 -8.61 -14.17 2.40
C SER A 234 -8.75 -15.46 3.21
N PHE A 235 -7.68 -16.25 3.22
CA PHE A 235 -7.66 -17.60 3.86
C PHE A 235 -6.25 -18.02 4.21
N LYS A 236 -6.11 -18.90 5.20
CA LYS A 236 -4.84 -19.58 5.53
C LYS A 236 -4.48 -20.59 4.45
N ALA A 237 -3.23 -20.58 3.98
CA ALA A 237 -2.74 -21.50 2.96
C ALA A 237 -1.25 -21.81 3.12
N GLY A 238 -0.82 -22.96 2.64
CA GLY A 238 0.61 -23.28 2.56
C GLY A 238 1.35 -22.39 1.54
N LYS A 239 2.64 -22.14 1.79
CA LYS A 239 3.47 -21.25 0.96
C LYS A 239 3.44 -21.56 -0.54
N ASN A 240 3.27 -22.81 -0.91
CA ASN A 240 3.25 -23.25 -2.31
C ASN A 240 1.85 -23.27 -2.94
N TRP A 241 0.81 -22.87 -2.20
CA TRP A 241 -0.57 -22.97 -2.66
C TRP A 241 -0.80 -22.28 -4.01
N LEU A 242 -0.30 -21.10 -4.22
CA LEU A 242 -0.47 -20.40 -5.51
C LEU A 242 0.10 -21.19 -6.69
N ALA A 243 1.27 -21.79 -6.52
CA ALA A 243 1.90 -22.57 -7.59
C ALA A 243 1.21 -23.93 -7.82
N SER A 244 0.60 -24.51 -6.79
CA SER A 244 -0.05 -25.83 -6.84
C SER A 244 -1.56 -25.80 -7.07
N SER A 245 -2.20 -24.62 -6.95
CA SER A 245 -3.67 -24.49 -7.07
C SER A 245 -4.21 -24.82 -8.45
N GLY A 246 -3.42 -24.63 -9.51
CA GLY A 246 -3.83 -24.84 -10.89
C GLY A 246 -4.90 -23.84 -11.38
N LEU A 247 -5.18 -22.77 -10.61
CA LEU A 247 -6.23 -21.80 -10.93
C LEU A 247 -5.82 -20.86 -12.05
N ASN A 248 -6.72 -20.68 -13.01
CA ASN A 248 -6.60 -19.64 -14.01
C ASN A 248 -7.33 -18.37 -13.53
N TYR A 249 -6.57 -17.41 -13.04
CA TYR A 249 -7.07 -16.14 -12.51
C TYR A 249 -7.69 -15.21 -13.55
N ARG A 250 -7.74 -15.63 -14.83
CA ARG A 250 -8.43 -14.93 -15.92
C ARG A 250 -9.77 -15.56 -16.29
N ASP A 251 -10.15 -16.65 -15.61
CA ASP A 251 -11.36 -17.41 -15.87
C ASP A 251 -12.34 -17.28 -14.71
N ASN A 252 -13.37 -16.44 -14.88
CA ASN A 252 -14.39 -16.21 -13.84
C ASN A 252 -15.12 -17.50 -13.44
N THR A 253 -15.38 -18.39 -14.39
CA THR A 253 -16.08 -19.65 -14.09
C THR A 253 -15.24 -20.52 -13.16
N GLN A 254 -13.95 -20.62 -13.42
CA GLN A 254 -13.04 -21.39 -12.58
C GLN A 254 -12.86 -20.73 -11.20
N MET A 255 -12.76 -19.40 -11.16
CA MET A 255 -12.65 -18.65 -9.90
C MET A 255 -13.90 -18.77 -9.04
N LEU A 256 -15.09 -18.70 -9.65
CA LEU A 256 -16.36 -18.94 -8.96
C LEU A 256 -16.45 -20.39 -8.44
N ALA A 257 -16.06 -21.38 -9.25
CA ALA A 257 -16.05 -22.78 -8.82
C ALA A 257 -15.10 -23.00 -7.64
N TRP A 258 -13.91 -22.39 -7.67
CA TRP A 258 -12.99 -22.38 -6.54
C TRP A 258 -13.63 -21.75 -5.30
N PHE A 259 -14.25 -20.59 -5.43
CA PHE A 259 -14.89 -19.91 -4.31
C PHE A 259 -16.00 -20.78 -3.69
N LYS A 260 -16.89 -21.32 -4.51
CA LYS A 260 -17.94 -22.25 -4.06
C LYS A 260 -17.42 -23.48 -3.31
N THR A 261 -16.22 -23.95 -3.66
CA THR A 261 -15.58 -25.06 -2.94
C THR A 261 -14.88 -24.59 -1.67
N ALA A 262 -14.11 -23.53 -1.73
CA ALA A 262 -13.30 -23.05 -0.62
C ALA A 262 -14.14 -22.33 0.47
N TYR A 263 -15.26 -21.71 0.08
CA TYR A 263 -16.21 -20.97 0.94
C TYR A 263 -17.60 -21.63 0.93
N GLY A 264 -17.67 -22.96 0.81
CA GLY A 264 -18.91 -23.70 0.53
C GLY A 264 -20.03 -23.54 1.54
N GLU A 265 -19.71 -23.12 2.79
CA GLU A 265 -20.70 -22.85 3.86
C GLU A 265 -21.16 -21.38 3.89
N TRP A 266 -20.62 -20.55 3.01
CA TRP A 266 -20.96 -19.13 2.91
C TRP A 266 -22.20 -18.90 2.07
N SER A 267 -22.97 -17.84 2.38
CA SER A 267 -24.18 -17.46 1.65
C SER A 267 -23.92 -17.26 0.15
N ASN A 268 -24.89 -17.66 -0.65
CA ASN A 268 -24.81 -17.51 -2.13
C ASN A 268 -24.74 -16.05 -2.60
N ILE A 269 -25.07 -15.07 -1.74
CA ILE A 269 -24.96 -13.64 -2.12
C ILE A 269 -23.52 -13.27 -2.51
N TRP A 270 -22.52 -13.90 -1.89
CA TRP A 270 -21.12 -13.65 -2.18
C TRP A 270 -20.68 -14.13 -3.56
N HIS A 271 -21.49 -15.01 -4.21
CA HIS A 271 -21.21 -15.46 -5.57
C HIS A 271 -21.25 -14.30 -6.58
N GLU A 272 -22.10 -13.27 -6.35
CA GLU A 272 -22.17 -12.07 -7.19
C GLU A 272 -20.79 -11.45 -7.44
N LEU A 273 -19.90 -11.47 -6.43
CA LEU A 273 -18.55 -10.92 -6.54
C LEU A 273 -17.73 -11.62 -7.61
N PHE A 274 -17.73 -12.97 -7.63
CA PHE A 274 -16.93 -13.77 -8.54
C PHE A 274 -17.56 -13.90 -9.92
N GLU A 275 -18.90 -13.86 -10.00
CA GLU A 275 -19.66 -13.89 -11.24
C GLU A 275 -19.45 -12.62 -12.07
N ASN A 276 -19.32 -11.47 -11.40
CA ASN A 276 -19.30 -10.15 -12.03
C ASN A 276 -17.95 -9.42 -11.95
N ALA A 277 -16.93 -10.00 -11.29
CA ALA A 277 -15.60 -9.41 -11.27
C ALA A 277 -14.98 -9.39 -12.67
N LEU A 278 -14.27 -8.31 -13.00
CA LEU A 278 -13.48 -8.26 -14.23
C LEU A 278 -12.11 -8.93 -14.03
N PRO A 279 -11.78 -9.93 -14.86
CA PRO A 279 -10.47 -10.56 -14.81
C PRO A 279 -9.34 -9.60 -15.24
N PRO A 280 -8.10 -9.82 -14.79
CA PRO A 280 -7.71 -10.95 -13.96
C PRO A 280 -7.99 -10.72 -12.48
N PHE A 281 -8.35 -11.78 -11.75
CA PHE A 281 -8.18 -11.81 -10.31
C PHE A 281 -6.69 -11.77 -9.97
N ILE A 282 -6.33 -11.17 -8.84
CA ILE A 282 -4.93 -11.00 -8.47
C ILE A 282 -4.65 -11.82 -7.19
N PRO A 283 -3.92 -12.93 -7.32
CA PRO A 283 -3.51 -13.71 -6.14
C PRO A 283 -2.38 -12.97 -5.42
N ARG A 284 -2.45 -12.92 -4.09
CA ARG A 284 -1.48 -12.26 -3.22
C ARG A 284 -1.05 -13.17 -2.08
N GLN A 285 0.21 -13.56 -2.05
CA GLN A 285 0.81 -14.07 -0.83
C GLN A 285 1.10 -12.90 0.09
N ILE A 286 0.59 -12.98 1.31
CA ILE A 286 0.81 -11.93 2.29
C ILE A 286 2.16 -12.18 2.95
N ASN A 287 3.09 -11.29 2.68
CA ASN A 287 4.45 -11.35 3.19
C ASN A 287 4.72 -10.19 4.14
N TYR A 288 5.72 -10.37 5.00
CA TYR A 288 6.20 -9.33 5.92
C TYR A 288 7.71 -9.39 6.07
N MET A 289 8.33 -8.25 6.42
CA MET A 289 9.75 -8.23 6.80
C MET A 289 9.90 -8.67 8.25
N PRO A 290 10.98 -9.41 8.60
CA PRO A 290 11.29 -9.75 9.99
C PRO A 290 11.30 -8.52 10.89
N LEU A 291 10.74 -8.65 12.11
CA LEU A 291 10.59 -7.53 13.06
C LEU A 291 11.94 -7.02 13.58
N ASP A 292 12.94 -7.87 13.60
CA ASP A 292 14.30 -7.62 14.09
C ASP A 292 15.30 -7.28 12.97
N GLN A 293 14.80 -6.96 11.76
CA GLN A 293 15.67 -6.64 10.63
C GLN A 293 16.61 -5.46 10.92
N THR A 294 17.86 -5.61 10.51
CA THR A 294 18.87 -4.58 10.66
C THR A 294 19.88 -4.59 9.51
N TRP A 295 20.48 -3.44 9.25
CA TRP A 295 21.59 -3.24 8.30
C TRP A 295 22.40 -2.00 8.68
N GLU A 296 23.58 -1.88 8.14
CA GLU A 296 24.42 -0.69 8.31
C GLU A 296 23.98 0.40 7.33
N ALA A 297 23.73 1.61 7.86
CA ALA A 297 23.36 2.77 7.04
C ALA A 297 24.50 3.17 6.08
N LEU A 298 24.15 3.45 4.84
CA LEU A 298 25.05 3.95 3.81
C LEU A 298 24.85 5.46 3.61
N SER A 299 25.89 6.16 3.16
CA SER A 299 25.81 7.61 2.90
C SER A 299 25.16 7.95 1.56
N ASN A 300 24.87 6.96 0.72
CA ASN A 300 24.45 7.15 -0.67
C ASN A 300 23.32 6.20 -1.12
N LEU A 301 22.73 5.44 -0.16
CA LEU A 301 21.62 4.53 -0.43
C LEU A 301 20.75 4.36 0.80
N THR A 302 19.45 4.44 0.62
CA THR A 302 18.43 4.04 1.62
C THR A 302 17.15 3.53 0.92
N ILE A 303 16.19 3.04 1.68
CA ILE A 303 14.91 2.50 1.19
C ILE A 303 13.75 2.98 2.06
N ILE A 304 12.54 3.09 1.46
CA ILE A 304 11.31 3.53 2.13
C ILE A 304 10.14 2.61 1.78
N GLY A 305 9.13 2.60 2.62
CA GLY A 305 7.87 1.88 2.43
C GLY A 305 8.08 0.37 2.27
N ASP A 306 7.28 -0.29 1.45
CA ASP A 306 7.34 -1.74 1.23
C ASP A 306 8.73 -2.24 0.77
N ALA A 307 9.55 -1.37 0.18
CA ALA A 307 10.93 -1.72 -0.13
C ALA A 307 11.76 -1.97 1.14
N ALA A 308 11.44 -1.31 2.24
CA ALA A 308 12.07 -1.48 3.55
C ALA A 308 11.32 -2.48 4.44
N HIS A 309 9.98 -2.40 4.48
CA HIS A 309 9.19 -3.04 5.53
C HIS A 309 7.81 -3.52 5.06
N VAL A 310 7.76 -4.25 3.92
CA VAL A 310 6.50 -4.87 3.52
C VAL A 310 5.85 -5.56 4.71
N MET A 311 4.56 -5.33 4.91
CA MET A 311 3.76 -5.83 6.04
C MET A 311 2.40 -6.34 5.56
N PRO A 312 1.70 -7.17 6.36
CA PRO A 312 0.34 -7.58 6.05
C PRO A 312 -0.61 -6.37 6.01
N PRO A 313 -1.71 -6.41 5.26
CA PRO A 313 -2.61 -5.26 5.11
C PRO A 313 -3.64 -5.09 6.26
N PHE A 314 -3.60 -5.93 7.30
CA PHE A 314 -4.66 -6.06 8.30
C PHE A 314 -4.71 -4.94 9.36
N ALA A 315 -3.78 -3.98 9.31
CA ALA A 315 -3.81 -2.75 10.12
C ALA A 315 -4.00 -1.47 9.28
N GLY A 316 -4.07 -1.57 7.93
CA GLY A 316 -4.20 -0.41 7.04
C GLY A 316 -2.94 0.47 6.94
N GLU A 317 -1.78 0.01 7.45
CA GLU A 317 -0.62 0.88 7.69
C GLU A 317 0.34 1.04 6.49
N GLY A 318 0.31 0.16 5.50
CA GLY A 318 1.37 0.12 4.47
C GLY A 318 1.60 1.43 3.71
N ALA A 319 0.54 2.07 3.22
CA ALA A 319 0.66 3.34 2.51
C ALA A 319 0.99 4.50 3.46
N ASN A 320 0.39 4.49 4.65
CA ASN A 320 0.63 5.46 5.72
C ASN A 320 2.10 5.45 6.15
N MET A 321 2.67 4.27 6.42
CA MET A 321 4.08 4.13 6.78
C MET A 321 5.01 4.59 5.65
N ALA A 322 4.69 4.26 4.39
CA ALA A 322 5.50 4.71 3.26
C ALA A 322 5.52 6.24 3.10
N MET A 323 4.39 6.91 3.37
CA MET A 323 4.31 8.38 3.34
C MET A 323 4.98 9.02 4.57
N LEU A 324 4.89 8.39 5.74
CA LEU A 324 5.60 8.83 6.94
C LEU A 324 7.12 8.67 6.79
N ASP A 325 7.57 7.58 6.18
CA ASP A 325 8.99 7.40 5.82
C ASP A 325 9.49 8.53 4.92
N ALA A 326 8.70 8.92 3.93
CA ALA A 326 9.02 10.03 3.05
C ALA A 326 9.15 11.35 3.83
N LEU A 327 8.25 11.61 4.78
CA LEU A 327 8.28 12.77 5.64
C LEU A 327 9.54 12.78 6.51
N GLU A 328 9.76 11.74 7.30
CA GLU A 328 10.89 11.67 8.22
C GLU A 328 12.26 11.67 7.51
N LEU A 329 12.39 10.94 6.39
CA LEU A 329 13.62 10.95 5.61
C LEU A 329 13.91 12.33 5.03
N SER A 330 12.86 13.01 4.51
CA SER A 330 13.04 14.37 3.99
C SER A 330 13.47 15.34 5.09
N GLU A 331 12.91 15.25 6.29
CA GLU A 331 13.29 16.05 7.45
C GLU A 331 14.74 15.75 7.89
N CYS A 332 15.11 14.48 8.02
CA CYS A 332 16.49 14.11 8.38
C CYS A 332 17.51 14.66 7.38
N LEU A 333 17.20 14.63 6.08
CA LEU A 333 18.13 15.08 5.04
C LEU A 333 18.19 16.61 4.86
N THR A 334 17.16 17.36 5.32
CA THR A 334 17.05 18.80 5.00
C THR A 334 16.97 19.73 6.20
N SER A 335 16.75 19.24 7.43
CA SER A 335 16.60 20.07 8.64
C SER A 335 17.86 20.81 9.09
N GLY A 336 19.03 20.34 8.65
CA GLY A 336 20.33 20.87 9.13
C GLY A 336 20.75 20.33 10.51
N GLN A 337 20.02 19.37 11.08
CA GLN A 337 20.35 18.76 12.39
C GLN A 337 21.53 17.78 12.33
N PHE A 338 21.80 17.19 11.16
CA PHE A 338 22.86 16.21 10.98
C PHE A 338 24.05 16.80 10.25
N ILE A 339 25.25 16.34 10.58
CA ILE A 339 26.51 16.80 9.95
C ILE A 339 26.86 16.03 8.67
N SER A 340 26.24 14.86 8.47
CA SER A 340 26.46 14.03 7.27
C SER A 340 25.17 13.32 6.80
N ILE A 341 25.11 12.98 5.50
CA ILE A 341 24.02 12.18 4.93
C ILE A 341 23.94 10.80 5.62
N LYS A 342 25.09 10.19 5.95
CA LYS A 342 25.11 8.88 6.64
C LYS A 342 24.42 8.97 8.00
N GLU A 343 24.67 10.00 8.79
CA GLU A 343 24.00 10.18 10.09
C GLU A 343 22.52 10.43 9.95
N ALA A 344 22.12 11.28 8.98
CA ALA A 344 20.72 11.53 8.68
C ALA A 344 19.96 10.24 8.31
N ILE A 345 20.54 9.45 7.40
CA ILE A 345 19.99 8.14 7.00
C ILE A 345 19.97 7.17 8.18
N ALA A 346 21.03 7.08 8.97
CA ALA A 346 21.10 6.17 10.12
C ALA A 346 20.02 6.48 11.16
N SER A 347 19.77 7.77 11.43
CA SER A 347 18.70 8.21 12.32
C SER A 347 17.32 7.84 11.78
N TYR A 348 17.04 8.18 10.53
CA TYR A 348 15.81 7.79 9.85
C TYR A 348 15.59 6.27 9.89
N GLU A 349 16.54 5.48 9.43
CA GLU A 349 16.42 4.02 9.35
C GLU A 349 16.23 3.36 10.72
N SER A 350 16.85 3.91 11.78
CA SER A 350 16.66 3.42 13.14
C SER A 350 15.23 3.61 13.63
N ASN A 351 14.64 4.79 13.39
CA ASN A 351 13.27 5.10 13.77
C ASN A 351 12.26 4.33 12.91
N MET A 352 12.47 4.32 11.59
CA MET A 352 11.65 3.60 10.62
C MET A 352 11.55 2.13 10.98
N ARG A 353 12.67 1.44 11.28
CA ARG A 353 12.64 0.00 11.62
C ARG A 353 11.85 -0.30 12.90
N LYS A 354 11.93 0.54 13.93
CA LYS A 354 11.14 0.37 15.16
C LYS A 354 9.65 0.51 14.88
N ARG A 355 9.26 1.61 14.25
CA ARG A 355 7.87 1.89 13.88
C ARG A 355 7.29 0.82 12.97
N ALA A 356 8.06 0.38 11.97
CA ALA A 356 7.64 -0.66 11.05
C ALA A 356 7.52 -2.03 11.73
N ALA A 357 8.37 -2.34 12.71
CA ALA A 357 8.25 -3.57 13.49
C ALA A 357 6.95 -3.58 14.31
N ASP A 358 6.61 -2.47 14.98
CA ASP A 358 5.38 -2.33 15.77
C ASP A 358 4.13 -2.47 14.86
N ALA A 359 4.07 -1.75 13.75
CA ALA A 359 2.97 -1.83 12.78
C ALA A 359 2.85 -3.23 12.13
N THR A 360 3.99 -3.88 11.87
CA THR A 360 3.99 -5.24 11.31
C THR A 360 3.48 -6.25 12.34
N LEU A 361 3.87 -6.13 13.61
CA LEU A 361 3.39 -6.99 14.69
C LEU A 361 1.87 -6.86 14.86
N GLU A 362 1.36 -5.64 14.97
CA GLU A 362 -0.08 -5.37 15.04
C GLU A 362 -0.82 -5.98 13.84
N SER A 363 -0.29 -5.79 12.65
CA SER A 363 -0.90 -6.34 11.43
C SER A 363 -0.88 -7.87 11.37
N LEU A 364 0.16 -8.52 11.92
CA LEU A 364 0.22 -9.98 12.05
C LEU A 364 -0.82 -10.49 13.07
N GLU A 365 -0.93 -9.83 14.23
CA GLU A 365 -1.91 -10.17 15.27
C GLU A 365 -3.35 -10.01 14.76
N ASN A 366 -3.64 -8.91 14.07
CA ASN A 366 -4.94 -8.70 13.44
C ASN A 366 -5.22 -9.77 12.37
N GLY A 367 -4.22 -10.10 11.55
CA GLY A 367 -4.34 -11.18 10.58
C GLY A 367 -4.67 -12.52 11.21
N GLU A 368 -4.03 -12.87 12.33
CA GLU A 368 -4.33 -14.12 13.05
C GLU A 368 -5.75 -14.10 13.63
N LYS A 369 -6.18 -13.01 14.27
CA LYS A 369 -7.56 -12.83 14.78
C LYS A 369 -8.58 -12.95 13.67
N MET A 370 -8.39 -12.26 12.56
CA MET A 370 -9.31 -12.28 11.39
C MET A 370 -9.44 -13.66 10.74
N HIS A 371 -8.50 -14.57 10.98
CA HIS A 371 -8.49 -15.95 10.46
C HIS A 371 -8.56 -16.99 11.60
N SER A 372 -9.17 -16.63 12.71
CA SER A 372 -9.45 -17.52 13.84
C SER A 372 -10.89 -18.01 13.82
N ALA A 373 -11.18 -19.07 14.59
CA ALA A 373 -12.55 -19.53 14.81
C ALA A 373 -13.41 -18.50 15.62
N THR A 374 -12.74 -17.58 16.32
CA THR A 374 -13.36 -16.53 17.14
C THR A 374 -13.36 -15.16 16.46
N ALA A 375 -13.04 -15.09 15.16
CA ALA A 375 -12.85 -13.83 14.42
C ALA A 375 -13.99 -12.83 14.62
N LEU A 376 -15.25 -13.28 14.59
CA LEU A 376 -16.42 -12.42 14.82
C LEU A 376 -16.43 -11.79 16.22
N THR A 377 -16.07 -12.56 17.25
CA THR A 377 -16.01 -12.05 18.63
C THR A 377 -14.81 -11.12 18.85
N ASP A 378 -13.68 -11.43 18.21
CA ASP A 378 -12.42 -10.69 18.38
C ASP A 378 -12.43 -9.34 17.62
N MET A 379 -13.32 -9.19 16.64
CA MET A 379 -13.41 -8.01 15.77
C MET A 379 -14.60 -7.08 16.10
N MET A 380 -15.49 -7.48 17.00
CA MET A 380 -16.56 -6.65 17.57
C MET A 380 -16.16 -6.03 18.93
#